data_24f89e1476c6a5a79a8923e0580ab10c
#
_entry.id   24f89e1476c6a5a79a8923e0580ab10c
#
_cell.length_a   1.000
_cell.length_b   1.000
_cell.length_c   1.000
_cell.angle_alpha   90.00
_cell.angle_beta   90.00
_cell.angle_gamma   90.00
#
_symmetry.space_group_name_H-M   'P 1'
#
loop_
_entity.id
_entity.type
_entity.pdbx_description
1 polymer ?
#
loop_
_entity_poly.entity_id
_entity_poly.type
_entity_poly.pdbx_seq_one_letter_code
_entity_poly.pdbx_strand_id
1 'polypeptide(L)'
;MSVPAINSPASSDHAEQFRKSGYTVLPQAISAESARLMATYALLQRNWPGYYQPEEMFRAAIGRYADAFSETLLLELKSTVEQATGLELLPCYSYLRIYGNGAILQQHLDRPSCEISTSLTLGFKAPALWPLCVTADGADKAVPLAPGDMLIYRGADVPHWREPFTGEYWVQTFLHYVEANGQYTDFKFDGRERIGPFDKLTMQRHFQRPASLGRNDTMATVGPDAPCPCGSGLRFRDCHGRKA
;
A
#
# COMPACT_ATOMS: atom_id res chain seq x y z
N MET A 1 -15.36 26.95 -0.17
CA MET A 1 -16.35 26.21 0.63
C MET A 1 -15.56 25.40 1.64
N SER A 2 -15.63 25.75 2.92
CA SER A 2 -14.91 25.03 3.98
C SER A 2 -15.63 23.72 4.25
N VAL A 3 -14.94 22.59 4.07
CA VAL A 3 -15.40 21.28 4.51
C VAL A 3 -15.41 21.30 6.05
N PRO A 4 -16.50 20.90 6.72
CA PRO A 4 -16.50 20.86 8.18
C PRO A 4 -15.47 19.83 8.67
N ALA A 5 -14.64 20.24 9.62
CA ALA A 5 -13.73 19.35 10.33
C ALA A 5 -14.56 18.26 11.04
N ILE A 6 -14.35 17.02 10.68
CA ILE A 6 -14.93 15.87 11.37
C ILE A 6 -14.20 15.79 12.72
N ASN A 7 -14.95 16.02 13.80
CA ASN A 7 -14.47 15.77 15.16
C ASN A 7 -14.33 14.23 15.33
N SER A 8 -13.16 13.71 14.98
CA SER A 8 -12.75 12.35 15.37
C SER A 8 -12.16 12.36 16.78
N PRO A 9 -12.28 11.26 17.56
CA PRO A 9 -11.63 11.14 18.86
C PRO A 9 -10.14 11.36 18.67
N ALA A 10 -9.63 12.22 19.52
CA ALA A 10 -8.28 12.76 19.66
C ALA A 10 -7.21 12.23 18.69
N SER A 11 -6.78 13.06 17.75
CA SER A 11 -5.62 12.81 16.86
C SER A 11 -4.36 12.42 17.66
N SER A 12 -4.29 12.75 18.95
CA SER A 12 -3.27 12.34 19.90
C SER A 12 -3.18 10.83 20.10
N ASP A 13 -4.32 10.13 20.18
CA ASP A 13 -4.36 8.70 20.52
C ASP A 13 -3.87 7.84 19.36
N HIS A 14 -4.21 8.19 18.11
CA HIS A 14 -3.73 7.51 16.92
C HIS A 14 -2.23 7.69 16.72
N ALA A 15 -1.71 8.91 16.88
CA ALA A 15 -0.29 9.21 16.76
C ALA A 15 0.53 8.52 17.85
N GLU A 16 0.01 8.45 19.08
CA GLU A 16 0.65 7.72 20.17
C GLU A 16 0.67 6.21 19.90
N GLN A 17 -0.45 5.64 19.46
CA GLN A 17 -0.53 4.22 19.06
C GLN A 17 0.45 3.92 17.94
N PHE A 18 0.45 4.75 16.87
CA PHE A 18 1.35 4.58 15.74
C PHE A 18 2.82 4.64 16.16
N ARG A 19 3.20 5.60 17.00
CA ARG A 19 4.57 5.72 17.52
C ARG A 19 4.99 4.51 18.35
N LYS A 20 4.08 3.96 19.17
CA LYS A 20 4.36 2.82 20.07
C LYS A 20 4.40 1.49 19.33
N SER A 21 3.39 1.22 18.50
CA SER A 21 3.14 -0.09 17.92
C SER A 21 3.47 -0.19 16.43
N GLY A 22 3.84 0.93 15.79
CA GLY A 22 4.14 0.98 14.36
C GLY A 22 2.91 0.94 13.46
N TYR A 23 1.70 0.92 14.01
CA TYR A 23 0.44 0.98 13.26
C TYR A 23 -0.68 1.66 14.05
N THR A 24 -1.70 2.13 13.31
CA THR A 24 -2.97 2.60 13.87
C THR A 24 -4.11 2.35 12.87
N VAL A 25 -5.35 2.31 13.37
CA VAL A 25 -6.55 2.14 12.54
C VAL A 25 -7.39 3.39 12.60
N LEU A 26 -7.74 3.94 11.45
CA LEU A 26 -8.70 5.02 11.31
C LEU A 26 -10.04 4.44 10.82
N PRO A 27 -11.04 4.33 11.69
CA PRO A 27 -12.39 3.99 11.25
C PRO A 27 -12.94 5.10 10.36
N GLN A 28 -13.55 4.72 9.24
CA GLN A 28 -14.20 5.66 8.31
C GLN A 28 -13.27 6.81 7.86
N ALA A 29 -12.01 6.48 7.50
CA ALA A 29 -11.10 7.44 6.87
C ALA A 29 -11.70 8.07 5.61
N ILE A 30 -12.57 7.33 4.92
CA ILE A 30 -13.53 7.84 3.94
C ILE A 30 -14.92 7.29 4.26
N SER A 31 -15.98 7.97 3.81
CA SER A 31 -17.34 7.48 4.02
C SER A 31 -17.58 6.13 3.33
N ALA A 32 -18.45 5.30 3.89
CA ALA A 32 -18.85 4.03 3.27
C ALA A 32 -19.43 4.23 1.86
N GLU A 33 -20.07 5.37 1.59
CA GLU A 33 -20.57 5.73 0.27
C GLU A 33 -19.43 5.98 -0.72
N SER A 34 -18.41 6.74 -0.33
CA SER A 34 -17.21 6.96 -1.14
C SER A 34 -16.47 5.64 -1.40
N ALA A 35 -16.32 4.80 -0.37
CA ALA A 35 -15.71 3.47 -0.52
C ALA A 35 -16.48 2.62 -1.53
N ARG A 36 -17.82 2.56 -1.43
CA ARG A 36 -18.70 1.85 -2.37
C ARG A 36 -18.56 2.39 -3.80
N LEU A 37 -18.51 3.71 -3.98
CA LEU A 37 -18.31 4.33 -5.29
C LEU A 37 -16.99 3.89 -5.91
N MET A 38 -15.91 3.90 -5.14
CA MET A 38 -14.59 3.46 -5.59
C MET A 38 -14.53 1.96 -5.88
N ALA A 39 -15.19 1.13 -5.06
CA ALA A 39 -15.29 -0.31 -5.33
C ALA A 39 -16.03 -0.57 -6.65
N THR A 40 -17.12 0.15 -6.90
CA THR A 40 -17.87 0.07 -8.16
C THR A 40 -16.99 0.47 -9.35
N TYR A 41 -16.28 1.59 -9.24
CA TYR A 41 -15.30 2.02 -10.24
C TYR A 41 -14.27 0.93 -10.53
N ALA A 42 -13.63 0.39 -9.49
CA ALA A 42 -12.61 -0.66 -9.64
C ALA A 42 -13.17 -1.91 -10.34
N LEU A 43 -14.37 -2.35 -9.97
CA LEU A 43 -15.01 -3.53 -10.56
C LEU A 43 -15.44 -3.30 -12.03
N LEU A 44 -15.85 -2.10 -12.38
CA LEU A 44 -16.15 -1.75 -13.78
C LEU A 44 -14.88 -1.82 -14.64
N GLN A 45 -13.76 -1.31 -14.14
CA GLN A 45 -12.48 -1.35 -14.85
C GLN A 45 -11.91 -2.78 -14.99
N ARG A 46 -12.36 -3.74 -14.16
CA ARG A 46 -11.96 -5.14 -14.24
C ARG A 46 -12.21 -5.75 -15.63
N ASN A 47 -13.25 -5.30 -16.31
CA ASN A 47 -13.63 -5.79 -17.64
C ASN A 47 -12.91 -5.07 -18.79
N TRP A 48 -12.10 -4.04 -18.48
CA TRP A 48 -11.34 -3.31 -19.51
C TRP A 48 -10.02 -4.02 -19.78
N PRO A 49 -9.78 -4.55 -21.01
CA PRO A 49 -8.55 -5.26 -21.33
C PRO A 49 -7.30 -4.43 -21.04
N GLY A 50 -6.38 -5.00 -20.25
CA GLY A 50 -5.10 -4.36 -19.93
C GLY A 50 -5.16 -3.23 -18.91
N TYR A 51 -6.32 -2.97 -18.29
CA TYR A 51 -6.42 -1.99 -17.21
C TYR A 51 -5.68 -2.46 -15.97
N TYR A 52 -5.96 -3.67 -15.51
CA TYR A 52 -5.23 -4.32 -14.43
C TYR A 52 -4.14 -5.24 -14.97
N GLN A 53 -3.10 -5.44 -14.15
CA GLN A 53 -2.07 -6.44 -14.40
C GLN A 53 -2.25 -7.60 -13.42
N PRO A 54 -2.07 -8.86 -13.88
CA PRO A 54 -1.95 -10.00 -12.97
C PRO A 54 -0.78 -9.79 -12.01
N GLU A 55 -0.95 -10.21 -10.77
CA GLU A 55 0.12 -10.14 -9.77
C GLU A 55 0.71 -11.53 -9.54
N GLU A 56 1.95 -11.73 -9.94
CA GLU A 56 2.64 -13.02 -9.81
C GLU A 56 2.85 -13.44 -8.34
N MET A 57 3.08 -12.45 -7.46
CA MET A 57 3.27 -12.68 -6.01
C MET A 57 1.97 -13.04 -5.28
N PHE A 58 0.81 -12.68 -5.85
CA PHE A 58 -0.48 -12.87 -5.22
C PHE A 58 -1.36 -13.71 -6.13
N ARG A 59 -1.47 -15.01 -5.83
CA ARG A 59 -2.43 -15.85 -6.56
C ARG A 59 -3.81 -15.21 -6.52
N ALA A 60 -4.52 -15.23 -7.66
CA ALA A 60 -5.87 -14.70 -7.79
C ALA A 60 -6.02 -13.21 -7.44
N ALA A 61 -5.02 -12.38 -7.70
CA ALA A 61 -5.10 -10.94 -7.56
C ALA A 61 -4.73 -10.23 -8.85
N ILE A 62 -5.37 -9.10 -9.08
CA ILE A 62 -5.04 -8.16 -10.16
C ILE A 62 -4.87 -6.77 -9.57
N GLY A 63 -3.91 -6.00 -10.09
CA GLY A 63 -3.58 -4.71 -9.54
C GLY A 63 -3.33 -3.61 -10.57
N ARG A 64 -3.44 -2.37 -10.13
CA ARG A 64 -3.18 -1.17 -10.92
C ARG A 64 -2.30 -0.21 -10.15
N TYR A 65 -1.09 0.01 -10.64
CA TYR A 65 -0.19 1.04 -10.13
C TYR A 65 -0.66 2.43 -10.59
N ALA A 66 -0.60 3.40 -9.69
CA ALA A 66 -0.91 4.82 -9.95
C ALA A 66 -2.27 5.01 -10.64
N ASP A 67 -3.30 4.31 -10.15
CA ASP A 67 -4.67 4.53 -10.56
C ASP A 67 -5.11 5.96 -10.24
N ALA A 68 -5.75 6.66 -11.20
CA ALA A 68 -6.08 8.07 -11.05
C ALA A 68 -6.94 8.37 -9.81
N PHE A 69 -7.89 7.48 -9.49
CA PHE A 69 -8.76 7.67 -8.34
C PHE A 69 -8.01 7.41 -7.02
N SER A 70 -7.15 6.39 -6.98
CA SER A 70 -6.29 6.10 -5.83
C SER A 70 -5.21 7.17 -5.63
N GLU A 71 -4.64 7.72 -6.70
CA GLU A 71 -3.69 8.86 -6.62
C GLU A 71 -4.38 10.14 -6.09
N THR A 72 -5.67 10.33 -6.41
CA THR A 72 -6.45 11.43 -5.80
C THR A 72 -6.57 11.23 -4.29
N LEU A 73 -6.91 10.02 -3.83
CA LEU A 73 -6.96 9.72 -2.40
C LEU A 73 -5.60 9.86 -1.71
N LEU A 74 -4.51 9.49 -2.39
CA LEU A 74 -3.15 9.67 -1.88
C LEU A 74 -2.87 11.14 -1.50
N LEU A 75 -3.37 12.08 -2.29
CA LEU A 75 -3.21 13.51 -2.02
C LEU A 75 -4.23 14.02 -0.98
N GLU A 76 -5.51 13.65 -1.13
CA GLU A 76 -6.60 14.12 -0.26
C GLU A 76 -6.46 13.63 1.18
N LEU A 77 -6.02 12.38 1.38
CA LEU A 77 -5.87 11.79 2.71
C LEU A 77 -4.49 12.05 3.35
N LYS A 78 -3.57 12.72 2.64
CA LYS A 78 -2.23 12.99 3.18
C LYS A 78 -2.29 13.67 4.55
N SER A 79 -3.04 14.75 4.70
CA SER A 79 -3.16 15.47 5.99
C SER A 79 -3.78 14.61 7.07
N THR A 80 -4.71 13.72 6.74
CA THR A 80 -5.33 12.78 7.67
C THR A 80 -4.30 11.75 8.17
N VAL A 81 -3.46 11.22 7.25
CA VAL A 81 -2.38 10.28 7.61
C VAL A 81 -1.32 11.00 8.46
N GLU A 82 -0.95 12.23 8.14
CA GLU A 82 -0.02 13.05 8.93
C GLU A 82 -0.54 13.27 10.37
N GLN A 83 -1.81 13.61 10.53
CA GLN A 83 -2.43 13.78 11.85
C GLN A 83 -2.45 12.46 12.64
N ALA A 84 -2.73 11.35 11.99
CA ALA A 84 -2.81 10.03 12.61
C ALA A 84 -1.44 9.43 12.96
N THR A 85 -0.37 9.87 12.32
CA THR A 85 0.98 9.38 12.57
C THR A 85 1.84 10.34 13.38
N GLY A 86 1.49 11.64 13.37
CA GLY A 86 2.32 12.70 13.92
C GLY A 86 3.55 13.03 13.08
N LEU A 87 3.59 12.58 11.82
CA LEU A 87 4.71 12.74 10.89
C LEU A 87 4.36 13.75 9.80
N GLU A 88 5.36 14.41 9.24
CA GLU A 88 5.28 15.13 7.98
C GLU A 88 5.64 14.18 6.85
N LEU A 89 4.80 14.09 5.80
CA LEU A 89 4.88 13.03 4.79
C LEU A 89 5.06 13.59 3.37
N LEU A 90 5.80 12.83 2.54
CA LEU A 90 5.85 13.00 1.10
C LEU A 90 5.10 11.86 0.42
N PRO A 91 4.17 12.11 -0.50
CA PRO A 91 3.46 11.06 -1.22
C PRO A 91 4.40 10.35 -2.20
N CYS A 92 4.30 9.00 -2.25
CA CYS A 92 5.07 8.19 -3.18
C CYS A 92 4.21 7.69 -4.34
N TYR A 93 3.28 6.79 -4.08
CA TYR A 93 2.38 6.23 -5.09
C TYR A 93 1.18 5.56 -4.45
N SER A 94 0.19 5.25 -5.29
CA SER A 94 -0.95 4.43 -4.91
C SER A 94 -0.96 3.11 -5.67
N TYR A 95 -1.67 2.12 -5.10
CA TYR A 95 -1.89 0.84 -5.74
C TYR A 95 -3.33 0.36 -5.49
N LEU A 96 -4.08 0.11 -6.56
CA LEU A 96 -5.43 -0.42 -6.50
C LEU A 96 -5.40 -1.92 -6.78
N ARG A 97 -6.00 -2.74 -5.92
CA ARG A 97 -5.98 -4.19 -6.05
C ARG A 97 -7.34 -4.81 -5.87
N ILE A 98 -7.62 -5.82 -6.69
CA ILE A 98 -8.79 -6.70 -6.54
C ILE A 98 -8.26 -8.11 -6.29
N TYR A 99 -8.58 -8.65 -5.14
CA TYR A 99 -8.32 -10.04 -4.77
C TYR A 99 -9.52 -10.90 -5.12
N GLY A 100 -9.26 -12.09 -5.63
CA GLY A 100 -10.25 -13.14 -5.88
C GLY A 100 -10.11 -14.30 -4.91
N ASN A 101 -10.99 -15.29 -5.02
CA ASN A 101 -10.96 -16.50 -4.19
C ASN A 101 -9.60 -17.20 -4.25
N GLY A 102 -9.07 -17.60 -3.08
CA GLY A 102 -7.77 -18.23 -2.95
C GLY A 102 -6.58 -17.26 -2.93
N ALA A 103 -6.82 -15.94 -3.03
CA ALA A 103 -5.76 -14.96 -2.86
C ALA A 103 -5.13 -15.07 -1.47
N ILE A 104 -3.82 -14.95 -1.40
CA ILE A 104 -3.03 -14.98 -0.16
C ILE A 104 -1.95 -13.92 -0.24
N LEU A 105 -1.66 -13.26 0.87
CA LEU A 105 -0.51 -12.38 1.02
C LEU A 105 0.42 -12.98 2.06
N GLN A 106 1.56 -13.50 1.64
CA GLN A 106 2.55 -14.03 2.56
C GLN A 106 3.11 -12.94 3.48
N GLN A 107 3.53 -13.31 4.68
CA GLN A 107 4.17 -12.39 5.61
C GLN A 107 5.42 -11.78 4.98
N HIS A 108 5.50 -10.46 4.99
CA HIS A 108 6.60 -9.70 4.41
C HIS A 108 6.74 -8.33 5.06
N LEU A 109 7.82 -7.65 4.70
CA LEU A 109 8.04 -6.23 4.89
C LEU A 109 8.00 -5.53 3.53
N ASP A 110 7.51 -4.32 3.51
CA ASP A 110 7.46 -3.50 2.30
C ASP A 110 8.85 -2.93 1.93
N ARG A 111 8.95 -2.47 0.69
CA ARG A 111 10.12 -1.73 0.20
C ARG A 111 10.19 -0.31 0.80
N PRO A 112 11.36 0.37 0.78
CA PRO A 112 11.54 1.69 1.38
C PRO A 112 10.56 2.76 0.94
N SER A 113 10.10 2.76 -0.32
CA SER A 113 9.09 3.71 -0.80
C SER A 113 7.68 3.50 -0.21
N CYS A 114 7.51 2.47 0.60
CA CYS A 114 6.33 2.15 1.38
C CYS A 114 6.61 2.30 2.89
N GLU A 115 7.50 3.24 3.27
CA GLU A 115 7.89 3.46 4.66
C GLU A 115 6.66 3.66 5.55
N ILE A 116 5.73 4.49 5.11
CA ILE A 116 4.42 4.68 5.72
C ILE A 116 3.38 4.22 4.72
N SER A 117 2.79 3.08 4.99
CA SER A 117 1.79 2.43 4.14
C SER A 117 0.40 2.58 4.71
N THR A 118 -0.58 2.67 3.84
CA THR A 118 -1.99 2.55 4.22
C THR A 118 -2.66 1.40 3.50
N SER A 119 -3.63 0.78 4.15
CA SER A 119 -4.46 -0.27 3.59
C SER A 119 -5.93 0.12 3.82
N LEU A 120 -6.58 0.63 2.78
CA LEU A 120 -7.95 1.16 2.82
C LEU A 120 -8.89 0.19 2.11
N THR A 121 -9.85 -0.36 2.84
CA THR A 121 -10.87 -1.26 2.29
C THR A 121 -11.94 -0.46 1.54
N LEU A 122 -12.19 -0.83 0.29
CA LEU A 122 -13.20 -0.16 -0.55
C LEU A 122 -14.52 -0.94 -0.61
N GLY A 123 -14.45 -2.27 -0.72
CA GLY A 123 -15.64 -3.11 -0.77
C GLY A 123 -15.28 -4.57 -1.01
N PHE A 124 -16.24 -5.45 -0.76
CA PHE A 124 -16.03 -6.88 -0.89
C PHE A 124 -17.34 -7.64 -1.09
N LYS A 125 -17.20 -8.88 -1.57
CA LYS A 125 -18.25 -9.91 -1.55
C LYS A 125 -17.66 -11.17 -0.93
N ALA A 126 -17.86 -11.31 0.39
CA ALA A 126 -17.32 -12.37 1.22
C ALA A 126 -18.24 -12.62 2.41
N PRO A 127 -18.17 -13.82 3.02
CA PRO A 127 -18.99 -14.16 4.20
C PRO A 127 -18.62 -13.37 5.47
N ALA A 128 -17.38 -12.86 5.53
CA ALA A 128 -16.87 -12.09 6.67
C ALA A 128 -15.78 -11.10 6.21
N LEU A 129 -15.40 -10.17 7.10
CA LEU A 129 -14.23 -9.32 6.91
C LEU A 129 -12.96 -10.20 6.82
N TRP A 130 -12.11 -9.84 5.88
CA TRP A 130 -10.83 -10.50 5.66
C TRP A 130 -9.71 -9.63 6.25
N PRO A 131 -9.22 -9.96 7.47
CA PRO A 131 -8.30 -9.09 8.18
C PRO A 131 -6.93 -8.98 7.49
N LEU A 132 -6.29 -7.83 7.63
CA LEU A 132 -4.84 -7.72 7.47
C LEU A 132 -4.20 -8.07 8.80
N CYS A 133 -3.30 -9.05 8.81
CA CYS A 133 -2.53 -9.41 9.98
C CYS A 133 -1.26 -8.57 10.05
N VAL A 134 -0.87 -8.15 11.25
CA VAL A 134 0.37 -7.41 11.53
C VAL A 134 1.06 -8.00 12.74
N THR A 135 2.40 -8.03 12.76
CA THR A 135 3.16 -8.35 13.98
C THR A 135 3.56 -7.04 14.65
N ALA A 136 2.99 -6.77 15.81
CA ALA A 136 3.28 -5.56 16.59
C ALA A 136 3.25 -5.85 18.10
N ASP A 137 4.07 -5.15 18.87
CA ASP A 137 4.22 -5.34 20.33
C ASP A 137 4.55 -6.81 20.71
N GLY A 138 5.31 -7.51 19.85
CA GLY A 138 5.69 -8.90 20.09
C GLY A 138 4.58 -9.94 19.84
N ALA A 139 3.46 -9.57 19.24
CA ALA A 139 2.34 -10.47 18.97
C ALA A 139 1.72 -10.22 17.57
N ASP A 140 1.16 -11.29 17.00
CA ASP A 140 0.38 -11.22 15.78
C ASP A 140 -1.05 -10.74 16.08
N LYS A 141 -1.50 -9.78 15.29
CA LYS A 141 -2.81 -9.15 15.47
C LYS A 141 -3.55 -9.17 14.13
N ALA A 142 -4.77 -9.72 14.14
CA ALA A 142 -5.67 -9.65 13.00
C ALA A 142 -6.46 -8.33 13.06
N VAL A 143 -6.36 -7.50 12.01
CA VAL A 143 -7.00 -6.19 11.93
C VAL A 143 -8.11 -6.25 10.87
N PRO A 144 -9.38 -6.45 11.27
CA PRO A 144 -10.50 -6.38 10.35
C PRO A 144 -10.77 -4.92 9.97
N LEU A 145 -10.99 -4.66 8.70
CA LEU A 145 -11.26 -3.32 8.14
C LEU A 145 -12.55 -3.36 7.33
N ALA A 146 -13.58 -2.67 7.80
CA ALA A 146 -14.81 -2.47 7.05
C ALA A 146 -14.58 -1.49 5.86
N PRO A 147 -15.47 -1.42 4.87
CA PRO A 147 -15.37 -0.43 3.81
C PRO A 147 -15.31 0.99 4.35
N GLY A 148 -14.27 1.73 3.97
CA GLY A 148 -13.95 3.06 4.47
C GLY A 148 -12.93 3.09 5.60
N ASP A 149 -12.68 1.97 6.28
CA ASP A 149 -11.64 1.89 7.32
C ASP A 149 -10.25 1.79 6.70
N MET A 150 -9.29 2.43 7.34
CA MET A 150 -7.90 2.48 6.90
C MET A 150 -6.95 2.05 8.03
N LEU A 151 -6.12 1.04 7.76
CA LEU A 151 -4.93 0.77 8.56
C LEU A 151 -3.79 1.63 8.03
N ILE A 152 -3.06 2.29 8.94
CA ILE A 152 -1.79 2.98 8.67
C ILE A 152 -0.70 2.22 9.41
N TYR A 153 0.40 1.90 8.74
CA TYR A 153 1.48 1.12 9.35
C TYR A 153 2.85 1.47 8.76
N ARG A 154 3.92 1.19 9.54
CA ARG A 154 5.30 1.28 9.05
C ARG A 154 5.59 0.08 8.16
N GLY A 155 5.38 0.22 6.86
CA GLY A 155 5.45 -0.90 5.92
C GLY A 155 6.80 -1.60 5.90
N ALA A 156 7.89 -0.84 6.03
CA ALA A 156 9.25 -1.36 6.04
C ALA A 156 9.64 -2.05 7.37
N ASP A 157 8.89 -1.84 8.46
CA ASP A 157 9.27 -2.28 9.81
C ASP A 157 8.27 -3.28 10.41
N VAL A 158 6.99 -3.19 10.02
CA VAL A 158 5.90 -4.01 10.56
C VAL A 158 5.62 -5.18 9.62
N PRO A 159 5.96 -6.43 10.00
CA PRO A 159 5.59 -7.61 9.23
C PRO A 159 4.07 -7.71 9.08
N HIS A 160 3.61 -7.95 7.86
CA HIS A 160 2.18 -8.02 7.60
C HIS A 160 1.83 -9.05 6.52
N TRP A 161 0.61 -9.61 6.61
CA TRP A 161 0.14 -10.67 5.71
C TRP A 161 -1.38 -10.81 5.73
N ARG A 162 -1.90 -11.65 4.86
CA ARG A 162 -3.29 -12.09 4.86
C ARG A 162 -3.38 -13.60 4.64
N GLU A 163 -4.24 -14.23 5.41
CA GLU A 163 -4.60 -15.64 5.22
C GLU A 163 -5.37 -15.85 3.90
N PRO A 164 -5.54 -17.09 3.41
CA PRO A 164 -6.27 -17.35 2.18
C PRO A 164 -7.68 -16.73 2.17
N PHE A 165 -7.98 -15.98 1.12
CA PHE A 165 -9.29 -15.35 0.94
C PHE A 165 -10.34 -16.36 0.46
N THR A 166 -11.49 -16.41 1.10
CA THR A 166 -12.58 -17.36 0.78
C THR A 166 -13.80 -16.72 0.13
N GLY A 167 -13.77 -15.38 -0.09
CA GLY A 167 -14.85 -14.65 -0.74
C GLY A 167 -14.76 -14.67 -2.27
N GLU A 168 -15.69 -13.96 -2.92
CA GLU A 168 -15.71 -13.80 -4.37
C GLU A 168 -14.72 -12.73 -4.83
N TYR A 169 -14.74 -11.55 -4.17
CA TYR A 169 -13.78 -10.47 -4.39
C TYR A 169 -13.58 -9.60 -3.14
N TRP A 170 -12.41 -8.96 -3.08
CA TRP A 170 -12.05 -7.92 -2.11
C TRP A 170 -11.34 -6.79 -2.85
N VAL A 171 -11.86 -5.57 -2.75
CA VAL A 171 -11.31 -4.36 -3.40
C VAL A 171 -10.60 -3.53 -2.35
N GLN A 172 -9.34 -3.21 -2.60
CA GLN A 172 -8.46 -2.50 -1.68
C GLN A 172 -7.62 -1.46 -2.42
N THR A 173 -7.37 -0.32 -1.78
CA THR A 173 -6.34 0.61 -2.24
C THR A 173 -5.28 0.81 -1.17
N PHE A 174 -4.05 0.96 -1.62
CA PHE A 174 -2.87 1.24 -0.81
C PHE A 174 -2.35 2.61 -1.19
N LEU A 175 -2.02 3.41 -0.18
CA LEU A 175 -1.43 4.73 -0.36
C LEU A 175 -0.08 4.72 0.38
N HIS A 176 0.98 5.08 -0.31
CA HIS A 176 2.33 4.98 0.22
C HIS A 176 2.98 6.35 0.32
N TYR A 177 3.64 6.57 1.45
CA TYR A 177 4.33 7.80 1.79
C TYR A 177 5.70 7.48 2.38
N VAL A 178 6.56 8.50 2.43
CA VAL A 178 7.81 8.50 3.21
C VAL A 178 7.85 9.72 4.13
N GLU A 179 8.59 9.64 5.23
CA GLU A 179 8.79 10.77 6.13
C GLU A 179 9.53 11.91 5.39
N ALA A 180 8.99 13.14 5.47
CA ALA A 180 9.55 14.30 4.77
C ALA A 180 10.95 14.68 5.26
N ASN A 181 11.26 14.35 6.51
CA ASN A 181 12.56 14.59 7.14
C ASN A 181 13.33 13.27 7.40
N GLY A 182 12.90 12.16 6.74
CA GLY A 182 13.47 10.83 6.88
C GLY A 182 14.57 10.52 5.86
N GLN A 183 15.01 9.27 5.88
CA GLN A 183 16.07 8.78 4.99
C GLN A 183 15.60 8.42 3.56
N TYR A 184 14.28 8.37 3.34
CA TYR A 184 13.69 7.87 2.08
C TYR A 184 13.04 8.96 1.22
N THR A 185 13.41 10.22 1.42
CA THR A 185 12.86 11.39 0.69
C THR A 185 13.01 11.30 -0.82
N ASP A 186 14.03 10.59 -1.32
CA ASP A 186 14.26 10.35 -2.74
C ASP A 186 13.14 9.51 -3.40
N PHE A 187 12.32 8.82 -2.61
CA PHE A 187 11.15 8.09 -3.11
C PHE A 187 9.89 8.97 -3.25
N LYS A 188 10.00 10.30 -3.03
CA LYS A 188 8.91 11.20 -3.37
C LYS A 188 8.42 10.92 -4.80
N PHE A 189 7.09 10.75 -4.95
CA PHE A 189 6.42 10.38 -6.20
C PHE A 189 6.91 9.04 -6.81
N ASP A 190 7.60 8.21 -6.01
CA ASP A 190 8.22 6.95 -6.45
C ASP A 190 9.18 7.15 -7.64
N GLY A 191 9.96 8.25 -7.60
CA GLY A 191 10.89 8.65 -8.66
C GLY A 191 10.23 9.19 -9.93
N ARG A 192 8.91 9.38 -9.95
CA ARG A 192 8.17 10.06 -11.03
C ARG A 192 8.31 11.59 -10.90
N GLU A 193 8.00 12.32 -11.96
CA GLU A 193 8.00 13.79 -11.93
C GLU A 193 6.82 14.33 -11.09
N ARG A 194 5.70 13.60 -11.07
CA ARG A 194 4.45 14.01 -10.42
C ARG A 194 3.57 12.81 -10.06
N ILE A 195 2.63 13.03 -9.15
CA ILE A 195 1.51 12.15 -8.88
C ILE A 195 0.51 12.21 -10.04
N GLY A 196 -0.17 11.13 -10.31
CA GLY A 196 -1.21 11.01 -11.33
C GLY A 196 -1.08 9.76 -12.18
N PRO A 197 -2.05 9.55 -13.09
CA PRO A 197 -2.07 8.36 -13.94
C PRO A 197 -0.80 8.24 -14.77
N PHE A 198 -0.41 7.00 -14.97
CA PHE A 198 0.84 6.62 -15.58
C PHE A 198 0.56 5.89 -16.89
N ASP A 199 1.04 6.41 -18.02
CA ASP A 199 0.92 5.74 -19.31
C ASP A 199 1.98 4.63 -19.49
N LYS A 200 1.75 3.73 -20.46
CA LYS A 200 2.67 2.60 -20.72
C LYS A 200 4.08 3.05 -21.13
N LEU A 201 4.21 4.16 -21.85
CA LEU A 201 5.51 4.67 -22.30
C LEU A 201 6.28 5.26 -21.11
N THR A 202 5.59 5.96 -20.24
CA THR A 202 6.15 6.50 -19.00
C THR A 202 6.50 5.36 -18.04
N MET A 203 5.66 4.31 -17.95
CA MET A 203 6.00 3.08 -17.19
C MET A 203 7.29 2.44 -17.68
N GLN A 204 7.42 2.23 -18.98
CA GLN A 204 8.63 1.63 -19.54
C GLN A 204 9.87 2.47 -19.24
N ARG A 205 9.79 3.79 -19.38
CA ARG A 205 10.88 4.70 -19.02
C ARG A 205 11.21 4.70 -17.54
N HIS A 206 10.20 4.63 -16.69
CA HIS A 206 10.38 4.60 -15.24
C HIS A 206 11.10 3.33 -14.78
N PHE A 207 10.69 2.16 -15.27
CA PHE A 207 11.33 0.89 -14.94
C PHE A 207 12.64 0.63 -15.71
N GLN A 208 12.88 1.37 -16.82
CA GLN A 208 14.13 1.32 -17.59
C GLN A 208 15.15 2.39 -17.14
N ARG A 209 14.78 3.29 -16.22
CA ARG A 209 15.75 4.27 -15.70
C ARG A 209 16.92 3.51 -15.07
N PRO A 210 18.16 3.80 -15.50
CA PRO A 210 19.32 3.20 -14.85
C PRO A 210 19.30 3.55 -13.37
N ALA A 211 19.69 2.59 -12.57
CA ALA A 211 19.73 2.67 -11.11
C ALA A 211 20.66 3.72 -10.50
N SER A 212 21.04 4.73 -11.27
CA SER A 212 22.00 5.78 -10.88
C SER A 212 21.38 6.96 -10.11
N LEU A 213 20.04 6.96 -9.88
CA LEU A 213 19.40 7.95 -9.04
C LEU A 213 18.63 7.22 -7.91
N GLY A 214 19.27 7.12 -6.73
CA GLY A 214 18.60 6.71 -5.49
C GLY A 214 18.57 5.21 -5.19
N ARG A 215 19.52 4.40 -5.64
CA ARG A 215 19.79 3.13 -5.00
C ARG A 215 20.77 3.35 -3.85
N ASN A 216 20.30 3.14 -2.63
CA ASN A 216 21.22 2.73 -1.59
C ASN A 216 21.97 1.51 -2.11
N ASP A 217 23.31 1.55 -2.08
CA ASP A 217 24.23 0.53 -2.59
C ASP A 217 24.03 -0.90 -2.03
N THR A 218 23.10 -1.09 -1.12
CA THR A 218 22.80 -2.40 -0.51
C THR A 218 22.26 -3.43 -1.49
N MET A 219 21.56 -3.03 -2.58
CA MET A 219 21.14 -4.01 -3.60
C MET A 219 22.22 -4.32 -4.64
N ALA A 220 23.15 -3.39 -4.89
CA ALA A 220 24.26 -3.61 -5.83
C ALA A 220 25.31 -4.58 -5.30
N THR A 221 25.36 -4.82 -3.99
CA THR A 221 26.31 -5.71 -3.31
C THR A 221 25.71 -7.06 -2.92
N VAL A 222 24.40 -7.29 -3.16
CA VAL A 222 23.76 -8.57 -2.83
C VAL A 222 24.16 -9.62 -3.85
N GLY A 223 24.89 -10.63 -3.38
CA GLY A 223 25.23 -11.80 -4.20
C GLY A 223 23.97 -12.54 -4.67
N PRO A 224 24.00 -13.18 -5.85
CA PRO A 224 22.82 -13.84 -6.44
C PRO A 224 22.19 -14.91 -5.52
N ASP A 225 22.98 -15.52 -4.66
CA ASP A 225 22.57 -16.58 -3.73
C ASP A 225 22.21 -16.08 -2.32
N ALA A 226 22.42 -14.80 -2.02
CA ALA A 226 22.06 -14.22 -0.75
C ALA A 226 20.55 -14.11 -0.58
N PRO A 227 20.01 -14.12 0.66
CA PRO A 227 18.60 -13.82 0.92
C PRO A 227 18.23 -12.47 0.30
N CYS A 228 17.07 -12.42 -0.39
CA CYS A 228 16.62 -11.17 -0.98
C CYS A 228 16.31 -10.13 0.13
N PRO A 229 16.85 -8.90 0.04
CA PRO A 229 16.62 -7.86 1.05
C PRO A 229 15.14 -7.47 1.23
N CYS A 230 14.25 -7.88 0.31
CA CYS A 230 12.82 -7.62 0.42
C CYS A 230 12.10 -8.50 1.47
N GLY A 231 12.80 -9.41 2.14
CA GLY A 231 12.21 -10.28 3.16
C GLY A 231 11.35 -11.42 2.62
N SER A 232 11.31 -11.64 1.28
CA SER A 232 10.51 -12.71 0.66
C SER A 232 10.95 -14.14 1.01
N GLY A 233 12.08 -14.32 1.70
CA GLY A 233 12.69 -15.63 1.95
C GLY A 233 13.33 -16.29 0.72
N LEU A 234 13.20 -15.69 -0.45
CA LEU A 234 13.81 -16.17 -1.70
C LEU A 234 15.26 -15.66 -1.80
N ARG A 235 16.09 -16.36 -2.60
CA ARG A 235 17.40 -15.84 -2.98
C ARG A 235 17.25 -14.63 -3.90
N PHE A 236 18.22 -13.72 -3.88
CA PHE A 236 18.17 -12.50 -4.69
C PHE A 236 17.96 -12.79 -6.18
N ARG A 237 18.68 -13.77 -6.75
CA ARG A 237 18.52 -14.19 -8.16
C ARG A 237 17.13 -14.71 -8.51
N ASP A 238 16.42 -15.30 -7.55
CA ASP A 238 15.08 -15.91 -7.73
C ASP A 238 13.95 -14.91 -7.44
N CYS A 239 14.30 -13.69 -7.00
CA CYS A 239 13.42 -12.60 -6.64
C CYS A 239 13.76 -11.32 -7.43
N HIS A 240 14.42 -10.33 -6.80
CA HIS A 240 14.74 -9.04 -7.42
C HIS A 240 15.95 -9.07 -8.35
N GLY A 241 16.75 -10.11 -8.31
CA GLY A 241 17.88 -10.33 -9.22
C GLY A 241 17.51 -11.09 -10.50
N ARG A 242 16.26 -11.50 -10.71
CA ARG A 242 15.79 -12.09 -11.95
C ARG A 242 15.99 -11.08 -13.09
N LYS A 243 16.85 -11.42 -14.04
CA LYS A 243 16.89 -10.73 -15.32
C LYS A 243 15.68 -11.21 -16.13
N ALA A 244 14.87 -10.27 -16.62
CA ALA A 244 13.78 -10.53 -17.55
C ALA A 244 14.34 -11.13 -18.85
#